data_297fae53dd06fbb76b6d11a1e5f6290c
#
_entry.id   297fae53dd06fbb76b6d11a1e5f6290c
#
_cell.length_a   1.000
_cell.length_b   1.000
_cell.length_c   1.000
_cell.angle_alpha   90.00
_cell.angle_beta   90.00
_cell.angle_gamma   90.00
#
_symmetry.space_group_name_H-M   'P 1'
#
loop_
_entity.id
_entity.type
_entity.pdbx_description
1 polymer ?
#
loop_
_entity_poly.entity_id
_entity_poly.type
_entity_poly.pdbx_seq_one_letter_code
_entity_poly.pdbx_strand_id
1 'polypeptide(L)'
;MNDLLPVLGISLGFTLLIEGTFAFVTGIRSGKDFLLVFFVNLLTNPAAVMCYYYVVSFANINYLVIKLPIEIIVILVEGFYYKKYSGSIQKPFLFSAFANVLSFGTGLIVNALI
;
A
#
# COMPACT_ATOMS: atom_id res chain seq x y z
N MET A 1 20.64 7.65 2.06
CA MET A 1 19.55 8.35 2.75
C MET A 1 18.94 9.50 1.99
N ASN A 2 19.74 10.19 1.16
CA ASN A 2 19.22 11.32 0.39
C ASN A 2 18.12 10.93 -0.60
N ASP A 3 18.11 9.66 -1.05
CA ASP A 3 17.11 9.18 -1.99
C ASP A 3 15.84 8.65 -1.32
N LEU A 4 15.88 8.44 0.01
CA LEU A 4 14.76 7.81 0.71
C LEU A 4 13.54 8.72 0.79
N LEU A 5 13.73 10.00 1.12
CA LEU A 5 12.61 10.93 1.27
C LEU A 5 11.81 11.11 -0.03
N PRO A 6 12.45 11.35 -1.19
CA PRO A 6 11.70 11.41 -2.44
C PRO A 6 10.98 10.10 -2.76
N VAL A 7 11.62 8.95 -2.50
CA VAL A 7 11.01 7.65 -2.76
C VAL A 7 9.78 7.45 -1.87
N LEU A 8 9.87 7.82 -0.59
CA LEU A 8 8.73 7.74 0.31
C LEU A 8 7.54 8.58 -0.18
N GLY A 9 7.83 9.83 -0.59
CA GLY A 9 6.78 10.72 -1.07
C GLY A 9 6.13 10.24 -2.35
N ILE A 10 6.93 9.82 -3.32
CA ILE A 10 6.43 9.34 -4.60
C ILE A 10 5.64 8.05 -4.42
N SER A 11 6.17 7.12 -3.64
CA SER A 11 5.50 5.85 -3.36
C SER A 11 4.16 6.07 -2.66
N LEU A 12 4.12 6.91 -1.65
CA LEU A 12 2.89 7.22 -0.93
C LEU A 12 1.86 7.87 -1.84
N GLY A 13 2.25 8.90 -2.60
CA GLY A 13 1.35 9.58 -3.50
C GLY A 13 0.76 8.65 -4.55
N PHE A 14 1.61 7.81 -5.14
CA PHE A 14 1.19 6.83 -6.14
C PHE A 14 0.22 5.81 -5.56
N THR A 15 0.53 5.30 -4.37
CA THR A 15 -0.32 4.33 -3.68
C THR A 15 -1.68 4.94 -3.34
N LEU A 16 -1.68 6.16 -2.82
CA LEU A 16 -2.92 6.86 -2.49
C LEU A 16 -3.79 7.07 -3.72
N LEU A 17 -3.18 7.44 -4.84
CA LEU A 17 -3.91 7.64 -6.09
C LEU A 17 -4.57 6.34 -6.56
N ILE A 18 -3.82 5.24 -6.58
CA ILE A 18 -4.32 3.97 -7.08
C ILE A 18 -5.35 3.37 -6.14
N GLU A 19 -5.09 3.34 -4.84
CA GLU A 19 -6.02 2.75 -3.89
C GLU A 19 -7.26 3.61 -3.69
N GLY A 20 -7.12 4.93 -3.76
CA GLY A 20 -8.26 5.82 -3.75
C GLY A 20 -9.17 5.64 -4.97
N THR A 21 -8.56 5.49 -6.15
CA THR A 21 -9.29 5.21 -7.38
C THR A 21 -9.99 3.86 -7.29
N PHE A 22 -9.31 2.84 -6.80
CA PHE A 22 -9.88 1.52 -6.62
C PHE A 22 -11.08 1.58 -5.66
N ALA A 23 -10.94 2.31 -4.55
CA ALA A 23 -12.03 2.48 -3.60
C ALA A 23 -13.25 3.11 -4.26
N PHE A 24 -13.03 4.16 -5.05
CA PHE A 24 -14.11 4.82 -5.76
C PHE A 24 -14.79 3.88 -6.75
N VAL A 25 -14.01 3.14 -7.54
CA VAL A 25 -14.53 2.22 -8.55
C VAL A 25 -15.33 1.08 -7.91
N THR A 26 -14.90 0.60 -6.73
CA THR A 26 -15.61 -0.47 -6.04
C THR A 26 -16.87 -0.02 -5.31
N GLY A 27 -17.18 1.27 -5.34
CA GLY A 27 -18.45 1.77 -4.82
C GLY A 27 -18.38 2.50 -3.49
N ILE A 28 -17.18 2.73 -2.96
CA ILE A 28 -17.07 3.50 -1.71
C ILE A 28 -17.37 4.96 -2.01
N ARG A 29 -18.35 5.50 -1.29
CA ARG A 29 -18.80 6.88 -1.47
C ARG A 29 -18.77 7.68 -0.17
N SER A 30 -18.55 7.01 0.96
CA SER A 30 -18.49 7.64 2.27
C SER A 30 -17.18 8.40 2.42
N GLY A 31 -17.24 9.67 2.78
CA GLY A 31 -16.04 10.46 3.06
C GLY A 31 -15.24 9.88 4.20
N LYS A 32 -15.93 9.29 5.20
CA LYS A 32 -15.28 8.63 6.33
C LYS A 32 -14.41 7.46 5.86
N ASP A 33 -14.94 6.65 4.94
CA ASP A 33 -14.19 5.48 4.45
C ASP A 33 -13.05 5.87 3.52
N PHE A 34 -13.23 6.92 2.69
CA PHE A 34 -12.10 7.48 1.94
C PHE A 34 -11.01 7.99 2.85
N LEU A 35 -11.40 8.68 3.92
CA LEU A 35 -10.43 9.17 4.90
C LEU A 35 -9.70 8.02 5.58
N LEU A 36 -10.43 6.94 5.88
CA LEU A 36 -9.83 5.73 6.43
C LEU A 36 -8.79 5.12 5.48
N VAL A 37 -9.13 5.00 4.19
CA VAL A 37 -8.18 4.51 3.18
C VAL A 37 -6.93 5.40 3.15
N PHE A 38 -7.12 6.71 3.19
CA PHE A 38 -6.00 7.66 3.20
C PHE A 38 -5.10 7.44 4.41
N PHE A 39 -5.69 7.40 5.61
CA PHE A 39 -4.91 7.29 6.85
C PHE A 39 -4.22 5.94 6.99
N VAL A 40 -4.89 4.85 6.60
CA VAL A 40 -4.30 3.52 6.67
C VAL A 40 -3.08 3.44 5.77
N ASN A 41 -3.17 3.98 4.55
CA ASN A 41 -2.05 3.99 3.64
C ASN A 41 -0.93 4.93 4.10
N LEU A 42 -1.29 6.06 4.70
CA LEU A 42 -0.31 6.97 5.28
C LEU A 42 0.50 6.29 6.38
N LEU A 43 -0.13 5.38 7.12
CA LEU A 43 0.53 4.62 8.18
C LEU A 43 1.38 3.48 7.63
N THR A 44 0.84 2.70 6.68
CA THR A 44 1.47 1.45 6.24
C THR A 44 2.51 1.65 5.15
N ASN A 45 2.29 2.57 4.20
CA ASN A 45 3.17 2.68 3.05
C ASN A 45 4.58 3.15 3.41
N PRO A 46 4.75 4.27 4.17
CA PRO A 46 6.11 4.66 4.55
C PRO A 46 6.81 3.61 5.40
N ALA A 47 6.08 2.96 6.32
CA ALA A 47 6.66 1.92 7.16
C ALA A 47 7.14 0.74 6.31
N ALA A 48 6.35 0.32 5.33
CA ALA A 48 6.72 -0.78 4.43
C ALA A 48 7.95 -0.43 3.59
N VAL A 49 7.99 0.78 3.04
CA VAL A 49 9.12 1.23 2.22
C VAL A 49 10.39 1.31 3.06
N MET A 50 10.30 1.84 4.27
CA MET A 50 11.46 1.91 5.16
C MET A 50 11.96 0.53 5.55
N CYS A 51 11.07 -0.41 5.87
CA CYS A 51 11.44 -1.79 6.17
C CYS A 51 12.14 -2.43 4.98
N TYR A 52 11.59 -2.25 3.79
CA TYR A 52 12.17 -2.78 2.56
C TYR A 52 13.60 -2.24 2.36
N TYR A 53 13.77 -0.91 2.45
CA TYR A 53 15.09 -0.30 2.25
C TYR A 53 16.10 -0.80 3.28
N TYR A 54 15.66 -0.90 4.53
CA TYR A 54 16.54 -1.35 5.61
C TYR A 54 17.01 -2.78 5.38
N VAL A 55 16.09 -3.70 5.06
CA VAL A 55 16.42 -5.10 4.88
C VAL A 55 17.29 -5.30 3.64
N VAL A 56 16.99 -4.63 2.53
CA VAL A 56 17.76 -4.73 1.30
C VAL A 56 19.20 -4.27 1.52
N SER A 57 19.38 -3.20 2.32
CA SER A 57 20.72 -2.67 2.60
C SER A 57 21.61 -3.65 3.34
N PHE A 58 21.03 -4.52 4.17
CA PHE A 58 21.80 -5.42 5.03
C PHE A 58 21.81 -6.87 4.54
N ALA A 59 20.77 -7.32 3.83
CA ALA A 59 20.58 -8.73 3.56
C ALA A 59 21.11 -9.17 2.18
N ASN A 60 21.27 -8.25 1.24
CA ASN A 60 21.73 -8.54 -0.12
C ASN A 60 20.92 -9.68 -0.77
N ILE A 61 19.60 -9.65 -0.58
CA ILE A 61 18.66 -10.67 -1.06
C ILE A 61 17.85 -10.10 -2.23
N ASN A 62 17.29 -10.99 -3.04
CA ASN A 62 16.44 -10.59 -4.17
C ASN A 62 15.30 -9.69 -3.70
N TYR A 63 15.01 -8.67 -4.49
CA TYR A 63 13.99 -7.66 -4.25
C TYR A 63 12.63 -8.28 -3.91
N LEU A 64 12.16 -9.23 -4.75
CA LEU A 64 10.83 -9.80 -4.58
C LEU A 64 10.72 -10.68 -3.33
N VAL A 65 11.81 -11.34 -2.93
CA VAL A 65 11.81 -12.17 -1.74
C VAL A 65 11.53 -11.36 -0.49
N ILE A 66 11.96 -10.10 -0.48
CA ILE A 66 11.72 -9.19 0.65
C ILE A 66 10.36 -8.51 0.50
N LYS A 67 10.03 -8.09 -0.71
CA LYS A 67 8.83 -7.29 -0.97
C LYS A 67 7.55 -8.07 -0.71
N LEU A 68 7.49 -9.33 -1.12
CA LEU A 68 6.26 -10.11 -0.98
C LEU A 68 5.82 -10.31 0.47
N PRO A 69 6.70 -10.72 1.41
CA PRO A 69 6.28 -10.81 2.82
C PRO A 69 5.82 -9.48 3.39
N ILE A 70 6.49 -8.39 3.05
CA ILE A 70 6.10 -7.05 3.51
C ILE A 70 4.71 -6.70 3.00
N GLU A 71 4.42 -6.97 1.72
CA GLU A 71 3.11 -6.72 1.13
C GLU A 71 2.01 -7.54 1.81
N ILE A 72 2.30 -8.80 2.14
CA ILE A 72 1.33 -9.64 2.86
C ILE A 72 1.02 -9.05 4.22
N ILE A 73 2.03 -8.59 4.95
CA ILE A 73 1.83 -7.94 6.24
C ILE A 73 0.98 -6.67 6.09
N VAL A 74 1.28 -5.87 5.08
CA VAL A 74 0.51 -4.64 4.79
C VAL A 74 -0.95 -4.96 4.53
N ILE A 75 -1.22 -5.99 3.71
CA ILE A 75 -2.59 -6.42 3.40
C ILE A 75 -3.34 -6.78 4.68
N LEU A 76 -2.70 -7.54 5.56
CA LEU A 76 -3.34 -7.97 6.82
C LEU A 76 -3.60 -6.78 7.74
N VAL A 77 -2.63 -5.88 7.88
CA VAL A 77 -2.78 -4.70 8.73
C VAL A 77 -3.89 -3.79 8.20
N GLU A 78 -3.89 -3.51 6.91
CA GLU A 78 -4.90 -2.65 6.30
C GLU A 78 -6.27 -3.29 6.37
N GLY A 79 -6.36 -4.59 6.09
CA GLY A 79 -7.62 -5.31 6.18
C GLY A 79 -8.21 -5.27 7.58
N PHE A 80 -7.37 -5.40 8.60
CA PHE A 80 -7.79 -5.31 9.99
C PHE A 80 -8.37 -3.93 10.30
N TYR A 81 -7.70 -2.86 9.87
CA TYR A 81 -8.21 -1.51 10.08
C TYR A 81 -9.53 -1.28 9.35
N TYR A 82 -9.65 -1.76 8.12
CA TYR A 82 -10.92 -1.64 7.38
C TYR A 82 -12.04 -2.42 8.07
N LYS A 83 -11.74 -3.62 8.54
CA LYS A 83 -12.73 -4.43 9.27
C LYS A 83 -13.23 -3.72 10.53
N LYS A 84 -12.31 -3.07 11.25
CA LYS A 84 -12.64 -2.47 12.55
C LYS A 84 -13.34 -1.11 12.40
N TYR A 85 -12.94 -0.31 11.43
CA TYR A 85 -13.35 1.09 11.37
C TYR A 85 -14.22 1.46 10.18
N SER A 86 -14.23 0.66 9.11
CA SER A 86 -15.03 0.98 7.94
C SER A 86 -16.49 0.63 8.15
N GLY A 87 -17.39 1.48 7.62
CA GLY A 87 -18.81 1.21 7.65
C GLY A 87 -19.34 0.58 6.36
N SER A 88 -18.66 0.77 5.23
CA SER A 88 -19.18 0.37 3.93
C SER A 88 -18.35 -0.73 3.23
N ILE A 89 -17.16 -1.03 3.73
CA ILE A 89 -16.31 -2.08 3.14
C ILE A 89 -16.75 -3.43 3.71
N GLN A 90 -17.46 -4.22 2.89
CA GLN A 90 -18.05 -5.48 3.36
C GLN A 90 -17.03 -6.60 3.47
N LYS A 91 -16.00 -6.62 2.59
CA LYS A 91 -14.97 -7.65 2.60
C LYS A 91 -13.62 -6.96 2.75
N PRO A 92 -13.26 -6.56 3.99
CA PRO A 92 -12.10 -5.70 4.21
C PRO A 92 -10.77 -6.32 3.80
N PHE A 93 -10.56 -7.61 4.07
CA PHE A 93 -9.30 -8.24 3.69
C PHE A 93 -9.20 -8.44 2.19
N LEU A 94 -10.30 -8.77 1.53
CA LEU A 94 -10.33 -8.88 0.08
C LEU A 94 -10.11 -7.52 -0.57
N PHE A 95 -10.76 -6.48 -0.06
CA PHE A 95 -10.55 -5.11 -0.53
C PHE A 95 -9.08 -4.71 -0.40
N SER A 96 -8.49 -4.95 0.77
CA SER A 96 -7.09 -4.63 1.01
C SER A 96 -6.17 -5.41 0.05
N ALA A 97 -6.43 -6.70 -0.14
CA ALA A 97 -5.62 -7.53 -1.02
C ALA A 97 -5.64 -7.02 -2.46
N PHE A 98 -6.83 -6.74 -3.00
CA PHE A 98 -6.94 -6.24 -4.37
C PHE A 98 -6.32 -4.86 -4.52
N ALA A 99 -6.55 -3.97 -3.56
CA ALA A 99 -5.98 -2.63 -3.61
C ALA A 99 -4.46 -2.67 -3.62
N ASN A 100 -3.87 -3.50 -2.78
CA ASN A 100 -2.42 -3.62 -2.70
C ASN A 100 -1.82 -4.33 -3.90
N VAL A 101 -2.50 -5.35 -4.45
CA VAL A 101 -2.04 -6.01 -5.66
C VAL A 101 -2.03 -5.05 -6.84
N LEU A 102 -3.07 -4.22 -6.97
CA LEU A 102 -3.11 -3.20 -8.01
C LEU A 102 -1.99 -2.19 -7.86
N SER A 103 -1.76 -1.70 -6.65
CA SER A 103 -0.71 -0.73 -6.37
C SER A 103 0.67 -1.33 -6.64
N PHE A 104 0.91 -2.54 -6.14
CA PHE A 104 2.18 -3.25 -6.35
C PHE A 104 2.43 -3.54 -7.82
N GLY A 105 1.42 -4.09 -8.52
CA GLY A 105 1.54 -4.42 -9.93
C GLY A 105 1.80 -3.21 -10.79
N THR A 106 1.09 -2.10 -10.52
CA THR A 106 1.30 -0.85 -11.24
C THR A 106 2.71 -0.32 -11.00
N GLY A 107 3.19 -0.41 -9.75
CA GLY A 107 4.56 -0.01 -9.42
C GLY A 107 5.60 -0.79 -10.20
N LEU A 108 5.41 -2.11 -10.35
CA LEU A 108 6.31 -2.95 -11.13
C LEU A 108 6.32 -2.53 -12.60
N ILE A 109 5.14 -2.26 -13.17
CA ILE A 109 5.02 -1.84 -14.56
C ILE A 109 5.72 -0.51 -14.77
N VAL A 110 5.50 0.46 -13.89
CA VAL A 110 6.13 1.78 -13.99
C VAL A 110 7.65 1.64 -13.92
N ASN A 111 8.16 0.84 -13.00
CA ASN A 111 9.61 0.61 -12.89
C ASN A 111 10.19 -0.03 -14.14
N ALA A 112 9.45 -0.93 -14.79
CA ALA A 112 9.90 -1.58 -16.00
C ALA A 112 9.95 -0.61 -17.19
N LEU A 113 9.09 0.42 -17.18
CA LEU A 113 9.02 1.40 -18.28
C LEU A 113 9.99 2.56 -18.12
N ILE A 114 10.44 2.81 -16.90
CA ILE A 114 11.39 3.87 -16.59
C ILE A 114 12.80 3.31 -16.56
#